data_b55aa7fd53cb69c9b8ca4c8e21ceaab0
#
_entry.id   b55aa7fd53cb69c9b8ca4c8e21ceaab0
#
_cell.length_a   1.000
_cell.length_b   1.000
_cell.length_c   1.000
_cell.angle_alpha   90.00
_cell.angle_beta   90.00
_cell.angle_gamma   90.00
#
_symmetry.space_group_name_H-M   'P 1'
#
loop_
_entity.id
_entity.type
_entity.pdbx_description
1 polymer ?
#
loop_
_entity_poly.entity_id
_entity_poly.type
_entity_poly.pdbx_seq_one_letter_code
_entity_poly.pdbx_strand_id
1 'polypeptide(L)'
;MNKFILSLIAIFISVTNLFAQEAVGAFYRYNDKLNNTKAANYKTTALSLPFFEDFTNYETFPNAAKWKDALVYVNNTFPINPISRGVATFDGLNTFGVPYDSVNKFASIYADSLTSQTIDLSNYTPNDSIYLSFYYQPGGYGFEPDLNDSLMLFFKLNNGLWNKVWAKEGSSSADFKQVLIPIKNALYFNNNFQFRFINKVTMLTNDDHWHVDYIKINSNRTQSDTTINDLAFARNPDFLLKDYTYMPYNQFQAAINSNWLSEHKVYLRNN
;
A
#
# COMPACT_ATOMS: atom_id res chain seq x y z
N MET A 1 1.59 68.52 -14.62
CA MET A 1 0.82 67.30 -14.83
C MET A 1 -0.13 67.13 -13.65
N ASN A 2 -1.44 67.18 -13.89
CA ASN A 2 -2.46 67.30 -12.84
C ASN A 2 -2.44 66.04 -11.91
N LYS A 3 -2.44 66.26 -10.59
CA LYS A 3 -2.51 65.22 -9.56
C LYS A 3 -3.65 64.24 -9.84
N PHE A 4 -4.72 64.68 -10.51
CA PHE A 4 -5.85 63.87 -10.92
C PHE A 4 -5.47 62.79 -11.97
N ILE A 5 -4.62 63.13 -12.94
CA ILE A 5 -4.13 62.18 -13.97
C ILE A 5 -3.20 61.15 -13.36
N LEU A 6 -2.36 61.54 -12.40
CA LEU A 6 -1.50 60.59 -11.69
C LEU A 6 -2.31 59.57 -10.86
N SER A 7 -3.38 60.00 -10.19
CA SER A 7 -4.27 59.11 -9.45
C SER A 7 -5.02 58.16 -10.37
N LEU A 8 -5.46 58.59 -11.55
CA LEU A 8 -6.13 57.73 -12.53
C LEU A 8 -5.17 56.66 -13.09
N ILE A 9 -3.92 57.01 -13.37
CA ILE A 9 -2.88 56.07 -13.82
C ILE A 9 -2.55 55.05 -12.72
N ALA A 10 -2.46 55.46 -11.46
CA ALA A 10 -2.21 54.55 -10.33
C ALA A 10 -3.36 53.58 -10.13
N ILE A 11 -4.62 53.99 -10.29
CA ILE A 11 -5.79 53.10 -10.22
C ILE A 11 -5.78 52.10 -11.39
N PHE A 12 -5.43 52.56 -12.61
CA PHE A 12 -5.38 51.67 -13.78
C PHE A 12 -4.29 50.60 -13.65
N ILE A 13 -3.12 50.93 -13.09
CA ILE A 13 -2.04 49.96 -12.84
C ILE A 13 -2.41 48.96 -11.73
N SER A 14 -3.19 49.35 -10.72
CA SER A 14 -3.64 48.45 -9.67
C SER A 14 -4.73 47.48 -10.12
N VAL A 15 -5.51 47.80 -11.12
CA VAL A 15 -6.57 46.93 -11.66
C VAL A 15 -6.00 45.86 -12.62
N THR A 16 -4.88 46.12 -13.28
CA THR A 16 -4.27 45.16 -14.21
C THR A 16 -3.55 43.98 -13.51
N ASN A 17 -3.30 44.07 -12.20
CA ASN A 17 -2.67 43.01 -11.44
C ASN A 17 -3.66 42.04 -10.78
N LEU A 18 -4.96 42.18 -11.04
CA LEU A 18 -6.00 41.29 -10.44
C LEU A 18 -6.29 40.02 -11.24
N PHE A 19 -5.54 39.73 -12.30
CA PHE A 19 -5.72 38.51 -13.09
C PHE A 19 -4.77 37.38 -12.75
N ALA A 20 -4.07 37.43 -11.62
CA ALA A 20 -3.45 36.24 -11.05
C ALA A 20 -4.50 35.47 -10.25
N GLN A 21 -5.62 35.09 -10.88
CA GLN A 21 -6.47 34.03 -10.33
C GLN A 21 -5.80 32.72 -10.67
N GLU A 22 -5.35 31.99 -9.63
CA GLU A 22 -5.11 30.59 -9.78
C GLU A 22 -6.38 29.96 -10.38
N ALA A 23 -6.28 29.46 -11.59
CA ALA A 23 -7.33 28.64 -12.14
C ALA A 23 -7.33 27.35 -11.33
N VAL A 24 -8.28 27.20 -10.41
CA VAL A 24 -8.57 25.91 -9.79
C VAL A 24 -9.09 25.03 -10.93
N GLY A 25 -8.17 24.35 -11.59
CA GLY A 25 -8.50 23.32 -12.55
C GLY A 25 -9.24 22.20 -11.83
N ALA A 26 -10.32 21.70 -12.42
CA ALA A 26 -10.92 20.48 -11.92
C ALA A 26 -9.80 19.41 -11.79
N PHE A 27 -9.74 18.74 -10.64
CA PHE A 27 -8.86 17.59 -10.49
C PHE A 27 -9.17 16.64 -11.64
N TYR A 28 -8.18 16.40 -12.51
CA TYR A 28 -8.28 15.35 -13.49
C TYR A 28 -8.50 14.05 -12.73
N ARG A 29 -9.72 13.49 -12.81
CA ARG A 29 -9.95 12.14 -12.35
C ARG A 29 -9.05 11.25 -13.21
N TYR A 30 -8.08 10.63 -12.58
CA TYR A 30 -7.15 9.67 -13.21
C TYR A 30 -7.88 8.41 -13.76
N ASN A 31 -9.21 8.42 -13.75
CA ASN A 31 -10.10 7.30 -14.01
C ASN A 31 -10.15 6.84 -15.47
N ASP A 32 -9.75 7.67 -16.45
CA ASP A 32 -9.99 7.32 -17.84
C ASP A 32 -8.98 6.31 -18.43
N LYS A 33 -7.86 6.07 -17.75
CA LYS A 33 -6.87 5.09 -18.21
C LYS A 33 -7.03 3.69 -17.58
N LEU A 34 -7.66 3.58 -16.42
CA LEU A 34 -7.89 2.29 -15.76
C LEU A 34 -9.04 1.48 -16.39
N ASN A 35 -9.97 2.14 -17.09
CA ASN A 35 -11.10 1.47 -17.76
C ASN A 35 -10.73 0.68 -19.01
N ASN A 36 -9.50 0.76 -19.52
CA ASN A 36 -9.07 0.09 -20.74
C ASN A 36 -8.02 -1.00 -20.55
N THR A 37 -7.58 -1.29 -19.36
CA THR A 37 -6.89 -2.54 -19.10
C THR A 37 -7.96 -3.64 -19.04
N LYS A 38 -8.31 -4.21 -20.22
CA LYS A 38 -8.88 -5.56 -20.25
C LYS A 38 -8.01 -6.37 -19.32
N ALA A 39 -8.60 -6.89 -18.23
CA ALA A 39 -7.94 -7.87 -17.40
C ALA A 39 -7.37 -8.90 -18.36
N ALA A 40 -6.07 -8.86 -18.59
CA ALA A 40 -5.42 -9.87 -19.38
C ALA A 40 -5.71 -11.16 -18.62
N ASN A 41 -6.45 -12.07 -19.27
CA ASN A 41 -6.64 -13.42 -18.77
C ASN A 41 -5.27 -14.09 -18.80
N TYR A 42 -4.41 -13.71 -17.84
CA TYR A 42 -3.22 -14.48 -17.57
C TYR A 42 -3.70 -15.84 -17.08
N LYS A 43 -3.51 -16.84 -17.90
CA LYS A 43 -3.56 -18.22 -17.47
C LYS A 43 -2.38 -18.38 -16.51
N THR A 44 -2.56 -17.97 -15.26
CA THR A 44 -1.52 -18.06 -14.24
C THR A 44 -1.37 -19.54 -13.90
N THR A 45 -0.22 -20.08 -14.21
CA THR A 45 0.23 -21.34 -13.62
C THR A 45 0.24 -21.14 -12.11
N ALA A 46 -0.24 -22.13 -11.35
CA ALA A 46 -0.19 -22.05 -9.89
C ALA A 46 1.25 -21.78 -9.43
N LEU A 47 1.39 -20.89 -8.44
CA LEU A 47 2.67 -20.57 -7.83
C LEU A 47 3.17 -21.74 -7.02
N SER A 48 4.48 -21.86 -6.85
CA SER A 48 5.14 -22.84 -5.98
C SER A 48 5.71 -22.19 -4.74
N LEU A 49 6.04 -23.00 -3.73
CA LEU A 49 6.86 -22.56 -2.60
C LEU A 49 8.35 -22.43 -2.99
N PRO A 50 9.09 -21.48 -2.41
CA PRO A 50 8.62 -20.47 -1.47
C PRO A 50 7.78 -19.38 -2.14
N PHE A 51 6.68 -18.93 -1.50
CA PHE A 51 6.02 -17.69 -1.84
C PHE A 51 6.64 -16.58 -0.97
N PHE A 52 6.99 -15.47 -1.60
CA PHE A 52 7.53 -14.30 -0.92
C PHE A 52 7.05 -13.00 -1.57
N GLU A 53 6.64 -12.03 -0.74
CA GLU A 53 6.24 -10.69 -1.18
C GLU A 53 6.62 -9.66 -0.12
N ASP A 54 7.42 -8.68 -0.53
CA ASP A 54 7.87 -7.54 0.27
C ASP A 54 7.45 -6.20 -0.34
N PHE A 55 6.66 -6.23 -1.40
CA PHE A 55 6.13 -5.06 -2.11
C PHE A 55 7.20 -4.05 -2.57
N THR A 56 8.47 -4.44 -2.65
CA THR A 56 9.57 -3.53 -3.03
C THR A 56 9.53 -3.11 -4.49
N ASN A 57 8.84 -3.85 -5.37
CA ASN A 57 8.54 -3.41 -6.71
C ASN A 57 7.54 -2.25 -6.62
N TYR A 58 8.04 -1.05 -6.93
CA TYR A 58 7.31 0.19 -6.71
C TYR A 58 6.24 0.40 -7.78
N GLU A 59 5.17 -0.36 -7.68
CA GLU A 59 3.92 -0.18 -8.42
C GLU A 59 2.84 0.27 -7.42
N THR A 60 1.89 1.07 -7.88
CA THR A 60 0.78 1.56 -7.02
C THR A 60 -0.10 0.42 -6.51
N PHE A 61 -0.23 -0.65 -7.28
CA PHE A 61 -1.06 -1.81 -6.96
C PHE A 61 -0.23 -3.09 -6.88
N PRO A 62 -0.72 -4.12 -6.15
CA PRO A 62 -0.05 -5.40 -6.04
C PRO A 62 0.17 -6.08 -7.40
N ASN A 63 1.32 -6.74 -7.56
CA ASN A 63 1.71 -7.40 -8.79
C ASN A 63 0.74 -8.54 -9.15
N ALA A 64 0.08 -8.45 -10.31
CA ALA A 64 -0.90 -9.42 -10.78
C ALA A 64 -0.35 -10.86 -10.95
N ALA A 65 0.97 -11.04 -11.06
CA ALA A 65 1.57 -12.38 -11.08
C ALA A 65 1.45 -13.10 -9.72
N LYS A 66 1.37 -12.37 -8.61
CA LYS A 66 1.25 -12.91 -7.26
C LYS A 66 -0.15 -12.70 -6.67
N TRP A 67 -0.84 -11.66 -7.07
CA TRP A 67 -2.10 -11.20 -6.48
C TRP A 67 -3.24 -11.20 -7.50
N LYS A 68 -4.42 -11.61 -7.06
CA LYS A 68 -5.60 -11.74 -7.89
C LYS A 68 -6.45 -10.48 -7.94
N ASP A 69 -6.41 -9.70 -6.90
CA ASP A 69 -7.13 -8.45 -6.74
C ASP A 69 -6.15 -7.27 -6.52
N ALA A 70 -6.65 -6.07 -6.73
CA ALA A 70 -5.90 -4.81 -6.61
C ALA A 70 -6.70 -3.80 -5.76
N LEU A 71 -7.30 -4.29 -4.66
CA LEU A 71 -8.14 -3.47 -3.78
C LEU A 71 -7.34 -2.78 -2.66
N VAL A 72 -6.06 -3.11 -2.53
CA VAL A 72 -5.11 -2.40 -1.67
C VAL A 72 -4.10 -1.67 -2.55
N TYR A 73 -3.45 -0.65 -2.03
CA TYR A 73 -2.38 0.02 -2.76
C TYR A 73 -1.03 -0.10 -2.05
N VAL A 74 0.03 -0.08 -2.83
CA VAL A 74 1.40 -0.18 -2.34
C VAL A 74 1.97 1.22 -2.16
N ASN A 75 2.46 1.52 -0.96
CA ASN A 75 3.07 2.81 -0.65
C ASN A 75 4.11 2.67 0.47
N ASN A 76 4.81 3.76 0.75
CA ASN A 76 5.78 3.88 1.84
C ASN A 76 5.64 5.21 2.61
N THR A 77 4.49 5.86 2.48
CA THR A 77 4.21 7.17 3.10
C THR A 77 3.32 7.05 4.33
N PHE A 78 2.41 6.08 4.36
CA PHE A 78 1.53 5.84 5.50
C PHE A 78 2.12 4.91 6.58
N PRO A 79 2.88 3.85 6.25
CA PRO A 79 3.45 3.00 7.29
C PRO A 79 4.57 3.71 8.07
N ILE A 80 4.66 3.42 9.38
CA ILE A 80 5.72 3.90 10.26
C ILE A 80 6.77 2.77 10.41
N ASN A 81 8.04 3.07 10.16
CA ASN A 81 9.15 2.12 10.26
C ASN A 81 8.88 0.79 9.54
N PRO A 82 8.55 0.78 8.23
CA PRO A 82 8.21 -0.43 7.50
C PRO A 82 9.37 -1.43 7.48
N ILE A 83 9.03 -2.71 7.28
CA ILE A 83 10.01 -3.79 7.18
C ILE A 83 10.79 -3.68 5.87
N SER A 84 10.09 -3.38 4.78
CA SER A 84 10.66 -3.13 3.46
C SER A 84 10.12 -1.83 2.85
N ARG A 85 10.64 -1.41 1.70
CA ARG A 85 10.30 -0.11 1.08
C ARG A 85 8.84 0.00 0.64
N GLY A 86 8.19 -1.09 0.29
CA GLY A 86 6.80 -1.11 -0.14
C GLY A 86 5.92 -1.81 0.89
N VAL A 87 4.71 -1.31 1.09
CA VAL A 87 3.76 -1.89 2.04
C VAL A 87 2.37 -1.89 1.43
N ALA A 88 1.65 -3.00 1.51
CA ALA A 88 0.24 -3.07 1.13
C ALA A 88 -0.61 -2.37 2.19
N THR A 89 -1.33 -1.32 1.79
CA THR A 89 -2.20 -0.52 2.65
C THR A 89 -3.66 -0.76 2.29
N PHE A 90 -4.44 -1.10 3.30
CA PHE A 90 -5.90 -1.20 3.30
C PHE A 90 -6.40 0.13 3.84
N ASP A 91 -7.19 0.86 3.09
CA ASP A 91 -7.62 2.22 3.42
C ASP A 91 -9.14 2.43 3.39
N GLY A 92 -9.90 1.34 3.20
CA GLY A 92 -11.36 1.38 3.12
C GLY A 92 -11.92 1.98 1.83
N LEU A 93 -11.07 2.25 0.83
CA LEU A 93 -11.47 2.81 -0.45
C LEU A 93 -11.26 1.80 -1.58
N ASN A 94 -12.15 1.83 -2.57
CA ASN A 94 -11.97 1.01 -3.76
C ASN A 94 -10.84 1.56 -4.65
N THR A 95 -10.51 0.87 -5.72
CA THR A 95 -9.44 1.25 -6.67
C THR A 95 -9.60 2.64 -7.31
N PHE A 96 -10.76 3.26 -7.17
CA PHE A 96 -11.04 4.61 -7.65
C PHE A 96 -10.94 5.67 -6.54
N GLY A 97 -10.55 5.29 -5.33
CA GLY A 97 -10.49 6.19 -4.18
C GLY A 97 -11.87 6.59 -3.66
N VAL A 98 -12.89 5.75 -3.83
CA VAL A 98 -14.26 5.99 -3.39
C VAL A 98 -14.64 4.95 -2.34
N PRO A 99 -15.33 5.33 -1.24
CA PRO A 99 -15.86 4.38 -0.26
C PRO A 99 -16.74 3.30 -0.92
N TYR A 100 -16.68 2.07 -0.41
CA TYR A 100 -17.47 0.94 -0.95
C TYR A 100 -18.98 1.14 -0.78
N ASP A 101 -19.41 1.85 0.27
CA ASP A 101 -20.80 2.25 0.48
C ASP A 101 -20.88 3.73 0.86
N SER A 102 -21.35 4.57 -0.04
CA SER A 102 -21.52 6.00 0.18
C SER A 102 -22.87 6.36 0.84
N VAL A 103 -23.78 5.39 0.98
CA VAL A 103 -25.13 5.61 1.53
C VAL A 103 -25.16 5.29 3.02
N ASN A 104 -24.63 4.13 3.42
CA ASN A 104 -24.64 3.65 4.81
C ASN A 104 -23.29 3.93 5.49
N LYS A 105 -22.98 5.19 5.71
CA LYS A 105 -21.69 5.66 6.21
C LYS A 105 -21.24 5.06 7.54
N PHE A 106 -22.17 4.56 8.35
CA PHE A 106 -21.90 3.93 9.64
C PHE A 106 -21.97 2.40 9.61
N ALA A 107 -22.15 1.82 8.42
CA ALA A 107 -22.11 0.37 8.28
C ALA A 107 -20.68 -0.13 8.41
N SER A 108 -20.47 -1.15 9.23
CA SER A 108 -19.20 -1.87 9.30
C SER A 108 -19.25 -3.03 8.32
N ILE A 109 -18.46 -2.96 7.24
CA ILE A 109 -18.46 -3.94 6.15
C ILE A 109 -17.05 -4.45 5.84
N TYR A 110 -16.98 -5.56 5.11
CA TYR A 110 -15.74 -5.99 4.47
C TYR A 110 -15.42 -5.07 3.28
N ALA A 111 -14.24 -4.49 3.26
CA ALA A 111 -13.83 -3.50 2.29
C ALA A 111 -12.70 -4.04 1.38
N ASP A 112 -11.47 -3.69 1.69
CA ASP A 112 -10.34 -4.06 0.86
C ASP A 112 -10.00 -5.53 0.99
N SER A 113 -9.46 -6.11 -0.07
CA SER A 113 -8.92 -7.46 -0.03
C SER A 113 -7.60 -7.56 -0.79
N LEU A 114 -6.75 -8.46 -0.29
CA LEU A 114 -5.49 -8.85 -0.90
C LEU A 114 -5.47 -10.38 -1.01
N THR A 115 -5.86 -10.89 -2.16
CA THR A 115 -6.01 -12.34 -2.42
C THR A 115 -4.85 -12.83 -3.27
N SER A 116 -4.15 -13.86 -2.81
CA SER A 116 -3.07 -14.48 -3.56
C SER A 116 -3.58 -15.14 -4.86
N GLN A 117 -2.71 -15.24 -5.86
CA GLN A 117 -2.89 -16.24 -6.92
C GLN A 117 -2.89 -17.63 -6.31
N THR A 118 -3.31 -18.64 -7.08
CA THR A 118 -3.28 -20.02 -6.63
C THR A 118 -1.84 -20.47 -6.35
N ILE A 119 -1.65 -21.20 -5.26
CA ILE A 119 -0.39 -21.79 -4.86
C ILE A 119 -0.58 -23.31 -4.85
N ASP A 120 0.31 -24.04 -5.50
CA ASP A 120 0.26 -25.50 -5.53
C ASP A 120 0.91 -26.08 -4.26
N LEU A 121 0.08 -26.61 -3.37
CA LEU A 121 0.48 -27.34 -2.18
C LEU A 121 0.20 -28.85 -2.30
N SER A 122 -0.15 -29.37 -3.47
CA SER A 122 -0.55 -30.78 -3.64
C SER A 122 0.57 -31.79 -3.36
N ASN A 123 1.83 -31.34 -3.47
CA ASN A 123 3.00 -32.18 -3.17
C ASN A 123 3.43 -32.12 -1.70
N TYR A 124 2.67 -31.43 -0.85
CA TYR A 124 2.98 -31.24 0.57
C TYR A 124 1.91 -31.87 1.46
N THR A 125 2.26 -32.05 2.72
CA THR A 125 1.42 -32.62 3.78
C THR A 125 1.50 -31.75 5.04
N PRO A 126 0.64 -31.93 6.04
CA PRO A 126 0.75 -31.26 7.33
C PRO A 126 2.10 -31.44 8.04
N ASN A 127 2.85 -32.53 7.72
CA ASN A 127 4.15 -32.84 8.33
C ASN A 127 5.31 -31.99 7.75
N ASP A 128 5.10 -31.31 6.61
CA ASP A 128 6.13 -30.50 5.96
C ASP A 128 6.32 -29.13 6.64
N SER A 129 5.64 -28.91 7.76
CA SER A 129 5.82 -27.72 8.61
C SER A 129 5.75 -26.41 7.82
N ILE A 130 4.66 -26.25 7.05
CA ILE A 130 4.44 -25.04 6.26
C ILE A 130 3.84 -23.95 7.15
N TYR A 131 4.45 -22.76 7.12
CA TYR A 131 3.94 -21.57 7.81
C TYR A 131 3.80 -20.40 6.84
N LEU A 132 2.70 -19.64 6.98
CA LEU A 132 2.56 -18.29 6.46
C LEU A 132 2.99 -17.34 7.56
N SER A 133 3.93 -16.45 7.26
CA SER A 133 4.27 -15.31 8.12
C SER A 133 4.07 -14.00 7.39
N PHE A 134 3.77 -12.95 8.14
CA PHE A 134 3.63 -11.59 7.64
C PHE A 134 3.84 -10.61 8.78
N TYR A 135 4.07 -9.35 8.43
CA TYR A 135 4.05 -8.25 9.38
C TYR A 135 2.82 -7.41 9.14
N TYR A 136 2.22 -6.89 10.20
CA TYR A 136 1.10 -5.97 10.12
C TYR A 136 1.29 -4.77 11.05
N GLN A 137 0.68 -3.63 10.68
CA GLN A 137 0.64 -2.41 11.48
C GLN A 137 -0.74 -1.79 11.38
N PRO A 138 -1.40 -1.42 12.50
CA PRO A 138 -2.60 -0.58 12.51
C PRO A 138 -2.21 0.89 12.35
N GLY A 139 -3.02 1.68 11.66
CA GLY A 139 -2.94 3.13 11.56
C GLY A 139 -1.72 3.67 10.81
N GLY A 140 -0.54 3.54 11.37
CA GLY A 140 0.66 4.21 10.86
C GLY A 140 0.52 5.74 10.93
N TYR A 141 0.77 6.44 9.83
CA TYR A 141 0.47 7.87 9.66
C TYR A 141 -0.95 8.12 9.15
N GLY A 142 -1.71 7.06 8.82
CA GLY A 142 -3.12 7.13 8.51
C GLY A 142 -4.00 7.11 9.76
N PHE A 143 -5.31 6.99 9.57
CA PHE A 143 -6.25 6.89 10.66
C PHE A 143 -6.18 5.52 11.35
N GLU A 144 -6.28 5.52 12.66
CA GLU A 144 -6.28 4.31 13.48
C GLU A 144 -7.59 3.56 13.30
N PRO A 145 -7.55 2.22 13.12
CA PRO A 145 -8.79 1.45 13.03
C PRO A 145 -9.48 1.36 14.39
N ASP A 146 -10.80 1.57 14.37
CA ASP A 146 -11.67 1.48 15.54
C ASP A 146 -11.74 0.06 16.12
N LEU A 147 -12.14 -0.09 17.39
CA LEU A 147 -12.22 -1.40 18.07
C LEU A 147 -13.18 -2.39 17.37
N ASN A 148 -14.16 -1.91 16.64
CA ASN A 148 -15.12 -2.74 15.90
C ASN A 148 -14.61 -3.15 14.51
N ASP A 149 -13.53 -2.57 14.07
CA ASP A 149 -12.90 -2.85 12.80
C ASP A 149 -11.81 -3.92 12.97
N SER A 150 -11.38 -4.51 11.90
CA SER A 150 -10.41 -5.60 12.01
C SER A 150 -9.70 -5.90 10.70
N LEU A 151 -8.47 -6.40 10.81
CA LEU A 151 -7.76 -7.07 9.74
C LEU A 151 -7.85 -8.58 9.95
N MET A 152 -8.17 -9.33 8.92
CA MET A 152 -8.37 -10.77 8.98
C MET A 152 -7.60 -11.49 7.90
N LEU A 153 -7.17 -12.74 8.20
CA LEU A 153 -6.55 -13.65 7.25
C LEU A 153 -7.41 -14.90 7.10
N PHE A 154 -7.64 -15.29 5.86
CA PHE A 154 -8.39 -16.49 5.49
C PHE A 154 -7.54 -17.41 4.63
N PHE A 155 -7.72 -18.71 4.80
CA PHE A 155 -7.20 -19.74 3.91
C PHE A 155 -8.34 -20.44 3.17
N LYS A 156 -8.12 -20.71 1.89
CA LYS A 156 -9.11 -21.39 1.04
C LYS A 156 -8.97 -22.90 1.16
N LEU A 157 -10.09 -23.54 1.47
CA LEU A 157 -10.22 -24.99 1.49
C LEU A 157 -10.35 -25.56 0.07
N ASN A 158 -10.10 -26.85 -0.11
CA ASN A 158 -10.24 -27.54 -1.39
C ASN A 158 -11.68 -27.55 -1.95
N ASN A 159 -12.69 -27.38 -1.08
CA ASN A 159 -14.10 -27.22 -1.48
C ASN A 159 -14.47 -25.78 -1.88
N GLY A 160 -13.50 -24.87 -1.91
CA GLY A 160 -13.68 -23.46 -2.29
C GLY A 160 -14.10 -22.53 -1.16
N LEU A 161 -14.43 -23.03 0.02
CA LEU A 161 -14.80 -22.21 1.17
C LEU A 161 -13.57 -21.54 1.79
N TRP A 162 -13.77 -20.35 2.35
CA TRP A 162 -12.76 -19.59 3.06
C TRP A 162 -12.87 -19.80 4.57
N ASN A 163 -11.78 -20.24 5.18
CA ASN A 163 -11.67 -20.43 6.62
C ASN A 163 -10.83 -19.29 7.24
N LYS A 164 -11.41 -18.57 8.20
CA LYS A 164 -10.69 -17.53 8.93
C LYS A 164 -9.68 -18.17 9.88
N VAL A 165 -8.40 -17.84 9.70
CA VAL A 165 -7.30 -18.44 10.47
C VAL A 165 -6.65 -17.45 11.43
N TRP A 166 -6.89 -16.15 11.22
CA TRP A 166 -6.37 -15.10 12.09
C TRP A 166 -7.24 -13.84 11.96
N ALA A 167 -7.30 -13.06 13.03
CA ALA A 167 -7.88 -11.72 13.03
C ALA A 167 -7.20 -10.85 14.09
N LYS A 168 -7.16 -9.55 13.83
CA LYS A 168 -6.73 -8.53 14.76
C LYS A 168 -7.78 -7.42 14.78
N GLU A 169 -8.33 -7.13 15.96
CA GLU A 169 -9.22 -6.00 16.20
C GLU A 169 -8.45 -4.68 16.11
N GLY A 170 -9.16 -3.63 15.74
CA GLY A 170 -8.61 -2.29 15.65
C GLY A 170 -7.96 -1.82 16.95
N SER A 171 -6.99 -0.99 16.82
CA SER A 171 -6.21 -0.44 17.95
C SER A 171 -5.47 0.80 17.50
N SER A 172 -4.97 1.56 18.46
CA SER A 172 -4.06 2.66 18.19
C SER A 172 -2.83 2.22 17.39
N SER A 173 -2.25 3.17 16.68
CA SER A 173 -1.04 2.98 15.89
C SER A 173 0.08 2.38 16.72
N ALA A 174 0.77 1.42 16.15
CA ALA A 174 1.84 0.68 16.81
C ALA A 174 2.91 0.27 15.77
N ASP A 175 4.06 -0.16 16.23
CA ASP A 175 5.08 -0.75 15.36
C ASP A 175 4.58 -2.02 14.68
N PHE A 176 5.21 -2.37 13.55
CA PHE A 176 4.94 -3.62 12.86
C PHE A 176 5.12 -4.82 13.79
N LYS A 177 4.16 -5.74 13.76
CA LYS A 177 4.17 -7.00 14.50
C LYS A 177 4.16 -8.17 13.55
N GLN A 178 5.03 -9.14 13.82
CA GLN A 178 5.07 -10.39 13.07
C GLN A 178 3.98 -11.36 13.55
N VAL A 179 3.41 -12.08 12.59
CA VAL A 179 2.48 -13.19 12.81
C VAL A 179 2.95 -14.40 12.03
N LEU A 180 2.90 -15.57 12.66
CA LEU A 180 3.18 -16.87 12.04
C LEU A 180 1.97 -17.79 12.19
N ILE A 181 1.42 -18.23 11.06
CA ILE A 181 0.23 -19.10 11.01
C ILE A 181 0.62 -20.43 10.39
N PRO A 182 0.49 -21.55 11.10
CA PRO A 182 0.77 -22.88 10.55
C PRO A 182 -0.33 -23.30 9.57
N ILE A 183 0.07 -23.88 8.44
CA ILE A 183 -0.84 -24.49 7.46
C ILE A 183 -0.90 -25.99 7.79
N LYS A 184 -1.90 -26.41 8.58
CA LYS A 184 -1.98 -27.78 9.13
C LYS A 184 -3.20 -28.59 8.67
N ASN A 185 -4.31 -27.92 8.27
CA ASN A 185 -5.50 -28.65 7.85
C ASN A 185 -5.25 -29.35 6.51
N ALA A 186 -5.49 -30.65 6.44
CA ALA A 186 -5.31 -31.46 5.23
C ALA A 186 -6.04 -30.89 4.00
N LEU A 187 -7.14 -30.18 4.19
CA LEU A 187 -7.92 -29.57 3.10
C LEU A 187 -7.22 -28.36 2.43
N TYR A 188 -6.12 -27.86 3.00
CA TYR A 188 -5.31 -26.82 2.36
C TYR A 188 -4.30 -27.36 1.35
N PHE A 189 -3.95 -28.65 1.43
CA PHE A 189 -2.93 -29.29 0.60
C PHE A 189 -3.51 -29.74 -0.74
N ASN A 190 -3.67 -28.77 -1.64
CA ASN A 190 -4.20 -28.95 -2.98
C ASN A 190 -3.55 -27.96 -3.96
N ASN A 191 -3.79 -28.11 -5.25
CA ASN A 191 -3.19 -27.28 -6.31
C ASN A 191 -3.86 -25.89 -6.48
N ASN A 192 -4.88 -25.60 -5.67
CA ASN A 192 -5.65 -24.35 -5.74
C ASN A 192 -5.66 -23.62 -4.39
N PHE A 193 -4.69 -23.86 -3.53
CA PHE A 193 -4.60 -23.14 -2.27
C PHE A 193 -4.46 -21.65 -2.54
N GLN A 194 -5.16 -20.85 -1.75
CA GLN A 194 -5.08 -19.38 -1.74
C GLN A 194 -5.18 -18.88 -0.31
N PHE A 195 -4.58 -17.75 -0.04
CA PHE A 195 -4.83 -16.99 1.18
C PHE A 195 -5.33 -15.60 0.82
N ARG A 196 -6.04 -14.96 1.77
CA ARG A 196 -6.64 -13.63 1.58
C ARG A 196 -6.60 -12.84 2.87
N PHE A 197 -6.05 -11.63 2.79
CA PHE A 197 -6.31 -10.60 3.79
C PHE A 197 -7.57 -9.82 3.42
N ILE A 198 -8.37 -9.46 4.42
CA ILE A 198 -9.54 -8.59 4.28
C ILE A 198 -9.58 -7.68 5.50
N ASN A 199 -9.84 -6.39 5.32
CA ASN A 199 -10.23 -5.52 6.40
C ASN A 199 -11.75 -5.44 6.54
N LYS A 200 -12.19 -5.20 7.75
CA LYS A 200 -13.54 -4.80 8.09
C LYS A 200 -13.45 -3.39 8.65
N VAL A 201 -14.19 -2.46 8.08
CA VAL A 201 -14.06 -1.03 8.34
C VAL A 201 -15.42 -0.38 8.50
N THR A 202 -15.48 0.76 9.16
CA THR A 202 -16.63 1.66 9.19
C THR A 202 -16.55 2.64 8.02
N MET A 203 -17.57 2.66 7.16
CA MET A 203 -17.54 3.25 5.82
C MET A 203 -17.69 4.78 5.78
N LEU A 204 -17.02 5.54 6.64
CA LEU A 204 -17.16 7.00 6.64
C LEU A 204 -16.37 7.67 5.51
N THR A 205 -15.09 7.35 5.38
CA THR A 205 -14.16 7.97 4.43
C THR A 205 -12.91 7.09 4.25
N ASN A 206 -11.79 7.67 3.90
CA ASN A 206 -10.45 7.08 3.98
C ASN A 206 -10.06 6.96 5.46
N ASP A 207 -10.44 5.86 6.09
CA ASP A 207 -10.34 5.62 7.52
C ASP A 207 -9.87 4.18 7.77
N ASP A 208 -9.56 3.84 9.04
CA ASP A 208 -9.26 2.45 9.45
C ASP A 208 -8.09 1.80 8.70
N HIS A 209 -6.96 2.50 8.64
CA HIS A 209 -5.79 2.02 7.91
C HIS A 209 -5.16 0.78 8.55
N TRP A 210 -4.84 -0.18 7.67
CA TRP A 210 -4.02 -1.33 8.00
C TRP A 210 -2.90 -1.48 7.01
N HIS A 211 -1.75 -1.92 7.48
CA HIS A 211 -0.57 -2.16 6.66
C HIS A 211 -0.14 -3.60 6.78
N VAL A 212 0.19 -4.24 5.66
CA VAL A 212 0.71 -5.61 5.62
C VAL A 212 1.96 -5.62 4.77
N ASP A 213 3.00 -6.28 5.28
CA ASP A 213 4.31 -6.34 4.64
C ASP A 213 4.98 -7.70 4.89
N TYR A 214 5.97 -8.01 4.07
CA TYR A 214 6.90 -9.13 4.22
C TYR A 214 6.19 -10.48 4.40
N ILE A 215 5.34 -10.84 3.43
CA ILE A 215 4.55 -12.07 3.44
C ILE A 215 5.40 -13.22 2.92
N LYS A 216 5.53 -14.30 3.70
CA LYS A 216 6.33 -15.46 3.33
C LYS A 216 5.60 -16.78 3.64
N ILE A 217 5.52 -17.67 2.66
CA ILE A 217 5.08 -19.06 2.88
C ILE A 217 6.22 -19.98 2.46
N ASN A 218 6.61 -20.89 3.33
CA ASN A 218 7.59 -21.92 3.02
C ASN A 218 7.39 -23.17 3.90
N SER A 219 7.93 -24.30 3.45
CA SER A 219 8.05 -25.53 4.21
C SER A 219 9.25 -25.50 5.18
N ASN A 220 9.33 -26.48 6.05
CA ASN A 220 10.40 -26.64 7.05
C ASN A 220 10.59 -25.42 7.96
N ARG A 221 9.48 -24.76 8.33
CA ARG A 221 9.47 -23.62 9.26
C ARG A 221 8.95 -24.02 10.63
N THR A 222 9.24 -23.23 11.64
CA THR A 222 8.75 -23.41 13.01
C THR A 222 8.12 -22.12 13.53
N GLN A 223 7.41 -22.20 14.66
CA GLN A 223 6.83 -21.02 15.33
C GLN A 223 7.90 -20.04 15.81
N SER A 224 9.15 -20.47 15.98
CA SER A 224 10.28 -19.63 16.36
C SER A 224 11.04 -19.01 15.17
N ASP A 225 10.60 -19.23 13.93
CA ASP A 225 11.19 -18.61 12.73
C ASP A 225 10.74 -17.14 12.61
N THR A 226 11.19 -16.34 13.56
CA THR A 226 10.83 -14.92 13.70
C THR A 226 11.93 -13.98 13.22
N THR A 227 13.13 -14.47 12.95
CA THR A 227 14.24 -13.67 12.45
C THR A 227 14.18 -13.50 10.93
N ILE A 228 14.38 -12.30 10.49
CA ILE A 228 14.61 -11.97 9.08
C ILE A 228 16.12 -11.74 8.94
N ASN A 229 16.79 -12.55 8.11
CA ASN A 229 18.18 -12.29 7.71
C ASN A 229 18.17 -11.58 6.36
N ASP A 230 17.77 -10.32 6.37
CA ASP A 230 17.60 -9.54 5.15
C ASP A 230 17.99 -8.07 5.39
N LEU A 231 18.70 -7.52 4.41
CA LEU A 231 19.03 -6.10 4.36
C LEU A 231 18.15 -5.44 3.30
N ALA A 232 17.13 -4.74 3.74
CA ALA A 232 16.17 -4.10 2.85
C ALA A 232 16.27 -2.56 2.89
N PHE A 233 15.93 -1.92 1.77
CA PHE A 233 15.64 -0.49 1.80
C PHE A 233 14.33 -0.29 2.56
N ALA A 234 14.37 0.51 3.64
CA ALA A 234 13.19 0.80 4.44
C ALA A 234 12.34 1.95 3.86
N ARG A 235 12.94 2.84 3.08
CA ARG A 235 12.24 3.93 2.39
C ARG A 235 13.02 4.39 1.16
N ASN A 236 12.38 5.22 0.34
CA ASN A 236 13.06 5.84 -0.79
C ASN A 236 14.25 6.69 -0.30
N PRO A 237 15.34 6.75 -1.05
CA PRO A 237 16.42 7.70 -0.81
C PRO A 237 15.89 9.14 -0.82
N ASP A 238 16.51 10.01 -0.03
CA ASP A 238 16.18 11.43 -0.05
C ASP A 238 16.47 12.06 -1.42
N PHE A 239 15.80 13.17 -1.73
CA PHE A 239 16.05 13.88 -2.99
C PHE A 239 17.48 14.39 -3.06
N LEU A 240 18.04 14.38 -4.26
CA LEU A 240 19.39 14.93 -4.50
C LEU A 240 19.46 16.45 -4.34
N LEU A 241 18.35 17.15 -4.61
CA LEU A 241 18.25 18.59 -4.47
C LEU A 241 17.73 18.94 -3.07
N LYS A 242 18.34 19.96 -2.46
CA LYS A 242 18.03 20.37 -1.08
C LYS A 242 16.63 20.94 -0.92
N ASP A 243 16.24 21.83 -1.83
CA ASP A 243 15.01 22.63 -1.71
C ASP A 243 14.00 22.32 -2.81
N TYR A 244 14.35 21.44 -3.75
CA TYR A 244 13.53 21.11 -4.92
C TYR A 244 13.51 19.62 -5.21
N THR A 245 12.41 19.11 -5.73
CA THR A 245 12.32 17.72 -6.20
C THR A 245 12.92 17.53 -7.59
N TYR A 246 12.88 18.58 -8.42
CA TYR A 246 13.51 18.63 -9.74
C TYR A 246 13.94 20.08 -10.06
N MET A 247 14.89 20.23 -10.98
CA MET A 247 15.38 21.51 -11.46
C MET A 247 15.71 21.41 -12.95
N PRO A 248 15.31 22.40 -13.77
CA PRO A 248 15.73 22.48 -15.16
C PRO A 248 17.24 22.52 -15.29
N TYR A 249 17.80 21.80 -16.26
CA TYR A 249 19.26 21.64 -16.43
C TYR A 249 20.01 22.97 -16.54
N ASN A 250 19.45 23.95 -17.26
CA ASN A 250 20.07 25.27 -17.41
C ASN A 250 20.17 26.01 -16.08
N GLN A 251 19.20 25.85 -15.18
CA GLN A 251 19.26 26.43 -13.83
C GLN A 251 20.30 25.71 -12.99
N PHE A 252 20.38 24.39 -13.08
CA PHE A 252 21.38 23.60 -12.40
C PHE A 252 22.81 24.00 -12.85
N GLN A 253 23.04 24.18 -14.16
CA GLN A 253 24.32 24.65 -14.69
C GLN A 253 24.69 26.06 -14.21
N ALA A 254 23.74 26.97 -14.13
CA ALA A 254 23.98 28.33 -13.66
C ALA A 254 24.32 28.39 -12.16
N ALA A 255 23.98 27.36 -11.41
CA ALA A 255 24.10 27.29 -9.96
C ALA A 255 25.19 26.28 -9.52
N ILE A 256 26.32 26.23 -10.22
CA ILE A 256 27.44 25.27 -10.04
C ILE A 256 27.97 25.16 -8.59
N ASN A 257 27.49 25.95 -7.67
CA ASN A 257 27.89 25.86 -6.28
C ASN A 257 27.07 24.84 -5.51
N SER A 258 27.76 24.03 -4.74
CA SER A 258 27.36 22.93 -3.85
C SER A 258 26.12 23.14 -2.95
N ASN A 259 25.51 24.32 -2.93
CA ASN A 259 24.39 24.66 -2.08
C ASN A 259 23.05 24.06 -2.54
N TRP A 260 22.97 23.55 -3.77
CA TRP A 260 21.75 22.95 -4.33
C TRP A 260 21.63 21.45 -4.07
N LEU A 261 22.75 20.79 -3.76
CA LEU A 261 22.75 19.37 -3.48
C LEU A 261 22.55 19.14 -1.98
N SER A 262 21.64 18.23 -1.67
CA SER A 262 21.48 17.74 -0.31
C SER A 262 22.49 16.62 -0.04
N GLU A 263 22.71 16.35 1.23
CA GLU A 263 23.32 15.10 1.65
C GLU A 263 22.36 13.96 1.28
N HIS A 264 22.85 13.03 0.42
CA HIS A 264 22.03 11.90 -0.03
C HIS A 264 22.03 10.81 1.03
N LYS A 265 20.89 10.58 1.68
CA LYS A 265 20.72 9.55 2.71
C LYS A 265 19.98 8.35 2.16
N VAL A 266 20.51 7.19 2.47
CA VAL A 266 19.92 5.90 2.16
C VAL A 266 19.58 5.20 3.47
N TYR A 267 18.36 4.74 3.61
CA TYR A 267 17.88 4.09 4.82
C TYR A 267 17.78 2.59 4.59
N LEU A 268 18.69 1.87 5.24
CA LEU A 268 18.71 0.41 5.23
C LEU A 268 18.19 -0.08 6.58
N ARG A 269 17.38 -1.11 6.54
CA ARG A 269 16.96 -1.89 7.70
C ARG A 269 17.61 -3.26 7.63
N ASN A 270 18.28 -3.64 8.70
CA ASN A 270 18.74 -5.00 8.94
C ASN A 270 17.69 -5.66 9.86
N ASN A 271 16.92 -6.55 9.29
CA ASN A 271 15.78 -7.19 9.97
C ASN A 271 16.22 -8.49 10.67
#